data_034250ccfc11a7a8844423e6c42205e8
#
_entry.id   034250ccfc11a7a8844423e6c42205e8
#
_cell.length_a   1.000
_cell.length_b   1.000
_cell.length_c   1.000
_cell.angle_alpha   90.00
_cell.angle_beta   90.00
_cell.angle_gamma   90.00
#
_symmetry.space_group_name_H-M   'P 1'
#
loop_
_entity.id
_entity.type
_entity.pdbx_description
1 polymer ?
#
loop_
_entity_poly.entity_id
_entity_poly.type
_entity_poly.pdbx_seq_one_letter_code
_entity_poly.pdbx_strand_id
1 'polypeptide(L)'
;MSLWSTLKELWQRPSRRFVAWQVELTTRCPLRCRMCIRQGLDSWEGLDMDFDCFRSLSPFFRHVEHVVLEGWGEPLTYPHLLDAVRLVKGQGARAGFVTSGYGLTRDFSAELLRAGLDFIGFSLAGATAPTHEAIRIHSNHDQILQVIQDIEAIKRAGKLPTPQIHIVYLMLRDNLEEIPLLLENAHRVGIADVLLINLIHVTTPWQDQQKLFHCEQHEDVAILQEADVLAERLGIRLRRAAVTPQPTAVCAENPLDNLYISVSGEVSPCVYLCPPARSPFHRIFCGTRHTLEKQTFGNIFETPFEQIWKRPDYIEFRRCFAERKNAPLRQSNIIPLSFTDSLQPRNRSSAPTLPSPPEPCRTCHKMLGV
;
A
#
# COMPACT_ATOMS: atom_id res chain seq x y z
N MET A 1 -17.93 -5.80 -37.25
CA MET A 1 -16.54 -5.77 -36.70
C MET A 1 -16.01 -7.19 -36.76
N SER A 2 -14.90 -7.45 -37.44
CA SER A 2 -14.41 -8.82 -37.67
C SER A 2 -13.68 -9.33 -36.42
N LEU A 3 -13.80 -10.63 -36.12
CA LEU A 3 -13.07 -11.32 -35.05
C LEU A 3 -11.55 -11.00 -35.06
N TRP A 4 -10.99 -10.71 -36.23
CA TRP A 4 -9.60 -10.35 -36.44
C TRP A 4 -9.24 -8.95 -35.90
N SER A 5 -10.15 -7.99 -35.87
CA SER A 5 -9.90 -6.67 -35.27
C SER A 5 -9.84 -6.77 -33.74
N THR A 6 -10.74 -7.58 -33.15
CA THR A 6 -10.77 -7.81 -31.70
C THR A 6 -9.55 -8.61 -31.20
N LEU A 7 -9.09 -9.61 -31.99
CA LEU A 7 -7.87 -10.36 -31.68
C LEU A 7 -6.61 -9.51 -31.83
N LYS A 8 -6.55 -8.59 -32.82
CA LYS A 8 -5.43 -7.64 -32.95
C LYS A 8 -5.34 -6.68 -31.77
N GLU A 9 -6.47 -6.21 -31.23
CA GLU A 9 -6.49 -5.35 -30.04
C GLU A 9 -6.05 -6.11 -28.78
N LEU A 10 -6.36 -7.40 -28.67
CA LEU A 10 -5.91 -8.26 -27.57
C LEU A 10 -4.40 -8.55 -27.64
N TRP A 11 -3.83 -8.65 -28.86
CA TRP A 11 -2.40 -8.88 -29.07
C TRP A 11 -1.55 -7.60 -29.01
N GLN A 12 -2.16 -6.41 -29.14
CA GLN A 12 -1.47 -5.13 -29.08
C GLN A 12 -1.50 -4.46 -27.71
N ARG A 13 -2.08 -5.08 -26.67
CA ARG A 13 -1.87 -4.57 -25.31
C ARG A 13 -0.41 -4.80 -24.96
N PRO A 14 0.40 -3.74 -24.79
CA PRO A 14 1.78 -3.90 -24.32
C PRO A 14 1.72 -4.70 -23.02
N SER A 15 2.53 -5.73 -22.91
CA SER A 15 2.68 -6.45 -21.63
C SER A 15 3.09 -5.40 -20.60
N ARG A 16 2.22 -5.11 -19.63
CA ARG A 16 2.49 -4.09 -18.63
C ARG A 16 3.68 -4.57 -17.83
N ARG A 17 4.72 -3.75 -17.80
CA ARG A 17 5.99 -4.07 -17.16
C ARG A 17 5.92 -3.96 -15.65
N PHE A 18 5.03 -3.08 -15.14
CA PHE A 18 4.88 -2.77 -13.73
C PHE A 18 3.45 -3.07 -13.28
N VAL A 19 3.33 -3.65 -12.08
CA VAL A 19 2.04 -3.86 -11.43
C VAL A 19 1.54 -2.52 -10.89
N ALA A 20 2.37 -1.79 -10.15
CA ALA A 20 1.98 -0.48 -9.62
C ALA A 20 3.12 0.54 -9.60
N TRP A 21 2.77 1.77 -9.92
CA TRP A 21 3.53 2.96 -9.57
C TRP A 21 2.75 3.74 -8.53
N GLN A 22 3.32 3.93 -7.35
CA GLN A 22 2.81 4.84 -6.34
C GLN A 22 3.45 6.21 -6.57
N VAL A 23 2.63 7.21 -6.88
CA VAL A 23 3.07 8.58 -7.18
C VAL A 23 2.51 9.52 -6.13
N GLU A 24 3.39 10.09 -5.33
CA GLU A 24 3.02 11.04 -4.30
C GLU A 24 2.76 12.42 -4.89
N LEU A 25 1.48 12.81 -4.93
CA LEU A 25 1.07 14.11 -5.46
C LEU A 25 1.32 15.26 -4.48
N THR A 26 1.25 14.96 -3.18
CA THR A 26 1.40 15.96 -2.12
C THR A 26 1.90 15.30 -0.84
N THR A 27 2.69 16.03 -0.06
CA THR A 27 3.05 15.68 1.32
C THR A 27 2.24 16.48 2.34
N ARG A 28 1.34 17.37 1.88
CA ARG A 28 0.45 18.14 2.73
C ARG A 28 -0.70 17.26 3.23
N CYS A 29 -1.01 17.36 4.50
CA CYS A 29 -2.14 16.67 5.09
C CYS A 29 -2.68 17.51 6.24
N PRO A 30 -4.00 17.81 6.26
CA PRO A 30 -4.61 18.62 7.32
C PRO A 30 -4.77 17.85 8.63
N LEU A 31 -4.72 16.51 8.59
CA LEU A 31 -4.87 15.67 9.76
C LEU A 31 -3.60 15.60 10.61
N ARG A 32 -3.77 15.22 11.90
CA ARG A 32 -2.69 14.98 12.86
C ARG A 32 -2.81 13.59 13.48
N CYS A 33 -2.95 12.57 12.61
CA CYS A 33 -3.14 11.19 13.06
C CYS A 33 -1.99 10.73 13.97
N ARG A 34 -2.33 10.16 15.13
CA ARG A 34 -1.34 9.68 16.12
C ARG A 34 -0.41 8.60 15.59
N MET A 35 -0.91 7.75 14.67
CA MET A 35 -0.14 6.68 14.05
C MET A 35 0.71 7.13 12.85
N CYS A 36 0.59 8.37 12.38
CA CYS A 36 1.37 8.87 11.25
C CYS A 36 2.85 9.03 11.64
N ILE A 37 3.76 8.64 10.77
CA ILE A 37 5.22 8.78 10.99
C ILE A 37 5.62 10.24 11.25
N ARG A 38 4.84 11.20 10.75
CA ARG A 38 5.03 12.64 10.97
C ARG A 38 5.08 13.03 12.45
N GLN A 39 4.51 12.20 13.34
CA GLN A 39 4.54 12.46 14.78
C GLN A 39 5.91 12.26 15.42
N GLY A 40 6.78 11.47 14.78
CA GLY A 40 8.11 11.16 15.31
C GLY A 40 9.26 11.55 14.38
N LEU A 41 8.98 12.14 13.22
CA LEU A 41 10.01 12.63 12.30
C LEU A 41 10.13 14.15 12.40
N ASP A 42 11.36 14.62 12.56
CA ASP A 42 11.68 16.04 12.47
C ASP A 42 11.67 16.50 11.00
N SER A 43 11.49 17.79 10.78
CA SER A 43 11.65 18.41 9.45
C SER A 43 10.70 17.87 8.35
N TRP A 44 9.42 17.72 8.64
CA TRP A 44 8.43 17.41 7.61
C TRP A 44 8.19 18.60 6.67
N GLU A 45 8.32 18.36 5.36
CA GLU A 45 8.11 19.40 4.35
C GLU A 45 6.74 19.20 3.68
N GLY A 46 5.91 20.25 3.68
CA GLY A 46 4.62 20.27 3.00
C GLY A 46 4.76 20.78 1.56
N LEU A 47 4.88 19.87 0.60
CA LEU A 47 5.11 20.14 -0.82
C LEU A 47 3.96 19.58 -1.66
N ASP A 48 3.75 20.17 -2.83
CA ASP A 48 2.90 19.61 -3.89
C ASP A 48 3.77 19.34 -5.12
N MET A 49 3.53 18.23 -5.80
CA MET A 49 4.18 17.92 -7.07
C MET A 49 3.72 18.93 -8.12
N ASP A 50 4.66 19.54 -8.82
CA ASP A 50 4.33 20.37 -9.97
C ASP A 50 3.56 19.55 -11.01
N PHE A 51 2.46 20.10 -11.55
CA PHE A 51 1.61 19.36 -12.47
C PHE A 51 2.27 19.09 -13.81
N ASP A 52 3.17 19.94 -14.29
CA ASP A 52 3.95 19.69 -15.50
C ASP A 52 4.96 18.57 -15.29
N CYS A 53 5.55 18.49 -14.10
CA CYS A 53 6.36 17.35 -13.67
C CYS A 53 5.53 16.06 -13.67
N PHE A 54 4.33 16.06 -13.07
CA PHE A 54 3.43 14.90 -13.12
C PHE A 54 3.07 14.52 -14.57
N ARG A 55 2.76 15.52 -15.41
CA ARG A 55 2.43 15.30 -16.81
C ARG A 55 3.57 14.65 -17.58
N SER A 56 4.82 14.93 -17.24
CA SER A 56 6.00 14.32 -17.87
C SER A 56 6.09 12.81 -17.62
N LEU A 57 5.43 12.29 -16.56
CA LEU A 57 5.36 10.85 -16.26
C LEU A 57 4.36 10.10 -17.16
N SER A 58 3.43 10.81 -17.79
CA SER A 58 2.30 10.19 -18.51
C SER A 58 2.71 9.16 -19.57
N PRO A 59 3.80 9.33 -20.35
CA PRO A 59 4.19 8.34 -21.36
C PRO A 59 4.56 6.97 -20.76
N PHE A 60 4.91 6.92 -19.47
CA PHE A 60 5.26 5.68 -18.79
C PHE A 60 4.03 4.92 -18.28
N PHE A 61 2.90 5.61 -18.02
CA PHE A 61 1.71 4.97 -17.45
C PHE A 61 1.11 3.87 -18.32
N ARG A 62 1.31 3.90 -19.64
CA ARG A 62 0.92 2.79 -20.54
C ARG A 62 1.59 1.45 -20.20
N HIS A 63 2.72 1.47 -19.48
CA HIS A 63 3.47 0.30 -19.05
C HIS A 63 3.16 -0.12 -17.61
N VAL A 64 2.22 0.57 -16.96
CA VAL A 64 1.85 0.37 -15.55
C VAL A 64 0.40 -0.11 -15.48
N GLU A 65 0.12 -1.09 -14.65
CA GLU A 65 -1.25 -1.57 -14.47
C GLU A 65 -2.05 -0.62 -13.58
N HIS A 66 -1.47 -0.22 -12.45
CA HIS A 66 -2.10 0.66 -11.47
C HIS A 66 -1.20 1.86 -11.19
N VAL A 67 -1.72 3.06 -11.35
CA VAL A 67 -1.09 4.28 -10.82
C VAL A 67 -1.85 4.68 -9.56
N VAL A 68 -1.17 4.55 -8.43
CA VAL A 68 -1.71 4.84 -7.09
C VAL A 68 -1.27 6.25 -6.73
N LEU A 69 -2.24 7.18 -6.71
CA LEU A 69 -2.01 8.62 -6.55
C LEU A 69 -2.00 9.00 -5.05
N GLU A 70 -1.05 8.45 -4.32
CA GLU A 70 -0.93 8.66 -2.88
C GLU A 70 0.52 8.58 -2.40
N GLY A 71 0.76 9.09 -1.21
CA GLY A 71 2.03 9.01 -0.49
C GLY A 71 1.79 9.28 0.99
N TRP A 72 2.53 10.21 1.56
CA TRP A 72 2.42 10.58 2.96
C TRP A 72 1.43 11.73 3.22
N GLY A 73 1.01 12.44 2.17
CA GLY A 73 0.00 13.51 2.26
C GLY A 73 -1.43 13.00 2.09
N GLU A 74 -2.37 13.94 2.02
CA GLU A 74 -3.78 13.66 1.71
C GLU A 74 -4.06 14.01 0.24
N PRO A 75 -4.33 13.03 -0.63
CA PRO A 75 -4.52 13.27 -2.06
C PRO A 75 -5.59 14.33 -2.39
N LEU A 76 -6.65 14.40 -1.60
CA LEU A 76 -7.74 15.38 -1.82
C LEU A 76 -7.31 16.84 -1.64
N THR A 77 -6.14 17.11 -1.05
CA THR A 77 -5.59 18.46 -0.94
C THR A 77 -4.80 18.89 -2.17
N TYR A 78 -4.50 17.96 -3.11
CA TYR A 78 -3.77 18.28 -4.31
C TYR A 78 -4.67 18.99 -5.33
N PRO A 79 -4.32 20.23 -5.77
CA PRO A 79 -5.20 21.04 -6.63
C PRO A 79 -5.54 20.40 -7.98
N HIS A 80 -4.63 19.58 -8.52
CA HIS A 80 -4.74 18.97 -9.86
C HIS A 80 -5.13 17.48 -9.80
N LEU A 81 -5.76 17.01 -8.71
CA LEU A 81 -6.09 15.58 -8.54
C LEU A 81 -6.96 15.03 -9.68
N LEU A 82 -7.98 15.79 -10.09
CA LEU A 82 -8.88 15.38 -11.20
C LEU A 82 -8.13 15.26 -12.52
N ASP A 83 -7.24 16.20 -12.79
CA ASP A 83 -6.46 16.18 -14.04
C ASP A 83 -5.43 15.06 -14.02
N ALA A 84 -4.84 14.76 -12.84
CA ALA A 84 -3.95 13.61 -12.65
C ALA A 84 -4.70 12.30 -12.93
N VAL A 85 -5.91 12.12 -12.41
CA VAL A 85 -6.76 10.94 -12.69
C VAL A 85 -7.02 10.83 -14.20
N ARG A 86 -7.49 11.91 -14.85
CA ARG A 86 -7.76 11.92 -16.31
C ARG A 86 -6.53 11.56 -17.13
N LEU A 87 -5.38 12.07 -16.74
CA LEU A 87 -4.12 11.84 -17.44
C LEU A 87 -3.67 10.37 -17.35
N VAL A 88 -3.77 9.76 -16.17
CA VAL A 88 -3.51 8.32 -15.97
C VAL A 88 -4.47 7.48 -16.81
N LYS A 89 -5.76 7.81 -16.77
CA LYS A 89 -6.80 7.11 -17.53
C LYS A 89 -6.59 7.23 -19.04
N GLY A 90 -6.15 8.39 -19.52
CA GLY A 90 -5.82 8.63 -20.93
C GLY A 90 -4.69 7.72 -21.45
N GLN A 91 -3.84 7.19 -20.60
CA GLN A 91 -2.79 6.22 -20.94
C GLN A 91 -3.22 4.75 -20.74
N GLY A 92 -4.47 4.51 -20.38
CA GLY A 92 -5.03 3.18 -20.21
C GLY A 92 -4.65 2.50 -18.90
N ALA A 93 -3.93 3.14 -17.99
CA ALA A 93 -3.68 2.63 -16.65
C ALA A 93 -4.93 2.78 -15.76
N ARG A 94 -4.98 2.01 -14.68
CA ARG A 94 -5.99 2.19 -13.64
C ARG A 94 -5.50 3.25 -12.66
N ALA A 95 -6.39 4.18 -12.31
CA ALA A 95 -6.11 5.28 -11.38
C ALA A 95 -6.90 5.10 -10.09
N GLY A 96 -6.26 5.32 -8.95
CA GLY A 96 -6.93 5.36 -7.66
C GLY A 96 -6.01 5.84 -6.54
N PHE A 97 -6.57 5.96 -5.36
CA PHE A 97 -5.85 6.40 -4.16
C PHE A 97 -6.57 5.95 -2.89
N VAL A 98 -5.87 6.05 -1.76
CA VAL A 98 -6.46 5.94 -0.42
C VAL A 98 -6.51 7.34 0.21
N THR A 99 -7.61 7.66 0.88
CA THR A 99 -7.88 8.98 1.45
C THR A 99 -8.45 8.90 2.86
N SER A 100 -8.28 9.96 3.60
CA SER A 100 -9.01 10.19 4.85
C SER A 100 -10.45 10.69 4.64
N GLY A 101 -10.83 11.00 3.39
CA GLY A 101 -12.13 11.62 3.07
C GLY A 101 -12.23 13.10 3.42
N TYR A 102 -11.14 13.72 3.90
CA TYR A 102 -11.15 15.12 4.33
C TYR A 102 -11.58 16.06 3.19
N GLY A 103 -12.64 16.83 3.43
CA GLY A 103 -13.14 17.80 2.46
C GLY A 103 -13.80 17.21 1.22
N LEU A 104 -13.95 15.90 1.12
CA LEU A 104 -14.61 15.27 0.00
C LEU A 104 -16.12 15.54 0.04
N THR A 105 -16.64 16.17 -1.00
CA THR A 105 -18.06 16.47 -1.17
C THR A 105 -18.70 15.53 -2.18
N ARG A 106 -20.04 15.48 -2.19
CA ARG A 106 -20.81 14.72 -3.18
C ARG A 106 -20.49 15.18 -4.62
N ASP A 107 -20.38 16.49 -4.85
CA ASP A 107 -20.11 17.05 -6.19
C ASP A 107 -18.71 16.68 -6.66
N PHE A 108 -17.69 16.81 -5.80
CA PHE A 108 -16.33 16.43 -6.14
C PHE A 108 -16.21 14.90 -6.33
N SER A 109 -16.95 14.11 -5.58
CA SER A 109 -17.07 12.66 -5.81
C SER A 109 -17.62 12.36 -7.20
N ALA A 110 -18.69 13.08 -7.63
CA ALA A 110 -19.23 12.93 -8.98
C ALA A 110 -18.21 13.32 -10.08
N GLU A 111 -17.36 14.30 -9.83
CA GLU A 111 -16.28 14.69 -10.75
C GLU A 111 -15.18 13.62 -10.85
N LEU A 112 -14.79 13.00 -9.73
CA LEU A 112 -13.85 11.86 -9.69
C LEU A 112 -14.39 10.67 -10.49
N LEU A 113 -15.69 10.36 -10.37
CA LEU A 113 -16.32 9.30 -11.15
C LEU A 113 -16.32 9.64 -12.66
N ARG A 114 -16.64 10.88 -13.02
CA ARG A 114 -16.58 11.34 -14.40
C ARG A 114 -15.15 11.36 -14.97
N ALA A 115 -14.15 11.62 -14.13
CA ALA A 115 -12.74 11.52 -14.51
C ALA A 115 -12.28 10.07 -14.74
N GLY A 116 -13.09 9.08 -14.36
CA GLY A 116 -12.83 7.66 -14.59
C GLY A 116 -12.02 7.00 -13.49
N LEU A 117 -12.11 7.47 -12.24
CA LEU A 117 -11.46 6.84 -11.10
C LEU A 117 -11.82 5.35 -11.02
N ASP A 118 -10.82 4.46 -10.87
CA ASP A 118 -11.04 3.01 -10.87
C ASP A 118 -11.21 2.43 -9.46
N PHE A 119 -10.53 3.01 -8.46
CA PHE A 119 -10.67 2.59 -7.07
C PHE A 119 -10.41 3.75 -6.11
N ILE A 120 -11.06 3.67 -4.94
CA ILE A 120 -10.86 4.60 -3.83
C ILE A 120 -10.92 3.83 -2.51
N GLY A 121 -9.90 4.00 -1.68
CA GLY A 121 -9.86 3.46 -0.33
C GLY A 121 -10.16 4.55 0.70
N PHE A 122 -11.00 4.24 1.69
CA PHE A 122 -11.23 5.14 2.81
C PHE A 122 -10.51 4.64 4.04
N SER A 123 -9.66 5.50 4.57
CA SER A 123 -8.84 5.19 5.75
C SER A 123 -9.64 5.36 7.04
N LEU A 124 -9.91 4.27 7.76
CA LEU A 124 -10.51 4.29 9.07
C LEU A 124 -9.55 3.79 10.17
N ALA A 125 -9.77 4.23 11.41
CA ALA A 125 -9.06 3.76 12.59
C ALA A 125 -10.00 3.63 13.81
N GLY A 126 -11.28 3.48 13.57
CA GLY A 126 -12.34 3.21 14.52
C GLY A 126 -13.63 2.91 13.76
N ALA A 127 -14.52 2.12 14.34
CA ALA A 127 -15.87 1.90 13.84
C ALA A 127 -16.87 2.90 14.43
N THR A 128 -16.44 3.70 15.38
CA THR A 128 -17.19 4.77 16.02
C THR A 128 -16.44 6.09 15.89
N ALA A 129 -17.18 7.21 15.90
CA ALA A 129 -16.57 8.54 15.85
C ALA A 129 -15.59 8.80 17.01
N PRO A 130 -15.91 8.47 18.28
CA PRO A 130 -14.96 8.69 19.38
C PRO A 130 -13.62 7.99 19.18
N THR A 131 -13.61 6.72 18.80
CA THR A 131 -12.36 5.95 18.57
C THR A 131 -11.63 6.45 17.34
N HIS A 132 -12.33 6.63 16.22
CA HIS A 132 -11.72 7.07 14.97
C HIS A 132 -11.03 8.43 15.13
N GLU A 133 -11.74 9.42 15.72
CA GLU A 133 -11.29 10.81 15.83
C GLU A 133 -10.22 10.99 16.90
N ALA A 134 -10.21 10.15 17.94
CA ALA A 134 -9.14 10.12 18.92
C ALA A 134 -7.81 9.64 18.32
N ILE A 135 -7.83 8.79 17.28
CA ILE A 135 -6.66 8.27 16.59
C ILE A 135 -6.32 9.13 15.36
N ARG A 136 -7.32 9.47 14.55
CA ARG A 136 -7.19 10.32 13.36
C ARG A 136 -7.64 11.75 13.64
N ILE A 137 -6.84 12.46 14.43
CA ILE A 137 -7.13 13.83 14.87
C ILE A 137 -7.42 14.74 13.67
N HIS A 138 -8.50 15.49 13.72
CA HIS A 138 -9.07 16.36 12.68
C HIS A 138 -9.78 15.59 11.54
N SER A 139 -9.99 14.29 11.67
CA SER A 139 -10.88 13.52 10.79
C SER A 139 -12.32 13.62 11.29
N ASN A 140 -13.28 13.24 10.45
CA ASN A 140 -14.69 13.15 10.81
C ASN A 140 -15.23 11.81 10.30
N HIS A 141 -15.52 10.89 11.23
CA HIS A 141 -15.98 9.54 10.95
C HIS A 141 -17.30 9.51 10.18
N ASP A 142 -18.29 10.29 10.65
CA ASP A 142 -19.63 10.26 10.09
C ASP A 142 -19.67 10.89 8.69
N GLN A 143 -18.85 11.91 8.45
CA GLN A 143 -18.67 12.47 7.12
C GLN A 143 -18.09 11.44 6.14
N ILE A 144 -17.14 10.62 6.57
CA ILE A 144 -16.55 9.56 5.71
C ILE A 144 -17.64 8.56 5.32
N LEU A 145 -18.44 8.08 6.27
CA LEU A 145 -19.52 7.15 5.96
C LEU A 145 -20.59 7.78 5.04
N GLN A 146 -20.91 9.06 5.24
CA GLN A 146 -21.82 9.77 4.36
C GLN A 146 -21.29 9.88 2.93
N VAL A 147 -20.02 10.22 2.75
CA VAL A 147 -19.39 10.32 1.42
C VAL A 147 -19.36 8.95 0.73
N ILE A 148 -19.07 7.88 1.45
CA ILE A 148 -19.14 6.51 0.90
C ILE A 148 -20.55 6.24 0.36
N GLN A 149 -21.59 6.54 1.14
CA GLN A 149 -22.99 6.37 0.71
C GLN A 149 -23.33 7.22 -0.53
N ASP A 150 -22.82 8.46 -0.58
CA ASP A 150 -23.02 9.35 -1.72
C ASP A 150 -22.39 8.78 -2.99
N ILE A 151 -21.16 8.30 -2.93
CA ILE A 151 -20.48 7.67 -4.06
C ILE A 151 -21.25 6.42 -4.53
N GLU A 152 -21.66 5.55 -3.62
CA GLU A 152 -22.44 4.35 -3.95
C GLU A 152 -23.81 4.72 -4.54
N ALA A 153 -24.44 5.80 -4.09
CA ALA A 153 -25.69 6.31 -4.68
C ALA A 153 -25.48 6.82 -6.12
N ILE A 154 -24.40 7.57 -6.36
CA ILE A 154 -24.03 8.05 -7.72
C ILE A 154 -23.74 6.85 -8.63
N LYS A 155 -22.95 5.88 -8.19
CA LYS A 155 -22.64 4.67 -8.96
C LYS A 155 -23.90 3.91 -9.35
N ARG A 156 -24.81 3.67 -8.38
CA ARG A 156 -26.08 2.97 -8.66
C ARG A 156 -26.94 3.72 -9.66
N ALA A 157 -27.11 5.03 -9.50
CA ALA A 157 -27.89 5.85 -10.40
C ALA A 157 -27.31 5.84 -11.84
N GLY A 158 -25.99 5.90 -11.97
CA GLY A 158 -25.27 5.88 -13.24
C GLY A 158 -25.00 4.47 -13.78
N LYS A 159 -25.32 3.40 -13.05
CA LYS A 159 -24.92 2.01 -13.36
C LYS A 159 -23.43 1.87 -13.62
N LEU A 160 -22.63 2.59 -12.82
CA LEU A 160 -21.17 2.63 -12.96
C LEU A 160 -20.51 1.45 -12.22
N PRO A 161 -19.63 0.68 -12.87
CA PRO A 161 -18.90 -0.42 -12.21
C PRO A 161 -17.75 0.10 -11.32
N THR A 162 -17.30 1.33 -11.53
CA THR A 162 -16.18 1.97 -10.84
C THR A 162 -16.60 3.32 -10.22
N PRO A 163 -15.86 3.84 -9.23
CA PRO A 163 -14.71 3.22 -8.60
C PRO A 163 -15.08 2.00 -7.73
N GLN A 164 -14.16 1.04 -7.60
CA GLN A 164 -14.23 0.06 -6.52
C GLN A 164 -13.92 0.78 -5.21
N ILE A 165 -14.85 0.68 -4.25
CA ILE A 165 -14.69 1.32 -2.94
C ILE A 165 -14.25 0.25 -1.94
N HIS A 166 -13.24 0.58 -1.13
CA HIS A 166 -12.81 -0.29 -0.04
C HIS A 166 -12.48 0.52 1.21
N ILE A 167 -12.62 -0.12 2.36
CA ILE A 167 -12.18 0.44 3.64
C ILE A 167 -10.78 -0.09 3.93
N VAL A 168 -9.86 0.83 4.30
CA VAL A 168 -8.54 0.50 4.83
C VAL A 168 -8.56 0.82 6.32
N TYR A 169 -8.56 -0.21 7.14
CA TYR A 169 -8.59 -0.07 8.60
C TYR A 169 -7.22 -0.37 9.18
N LEU A 170 -6.64 0.61 9.85
CA LEU A 170 -5.39 0.42 10.58
C LEU A 170 -5.68 -0.20 11.94
N MET A 171 -5.22 -1.43 12.13
CA MET A 171 -5.35 -2.16 13.39
C MET A 171 -4.36 -1.63 14.43
N LEU A 172 -4.88 -1.26 15.59
CA LEU A 172 -4.15 -0.85 16.78
C LEU A 172 -4.75 -1.57 17.99
N ARG A 173 -4.02 -1.68 19.10
CA ARG A 173 -4.56 -2.24 20.34
C ARG A 173 -5.79 -1.49 20.83
N ASP A 174 -5.79 -0.15 20.71
CA ASP A 174 -6.88 0.71 21.16
C ASP A 174 -8.17 0.58 20.33
N ASN A 175 -8.15 -0.02 19.12
CA ASN A 175 -9.32 -0.10 18.24
C ASN A 175 -9.67 -1.53 17.78
N LEU A 176 -8.96 -2.53 18.26
CA LEU A 176 -9.09 -3.90 17.80
C LEU A 176 -10.49 -4.47 18.04
N GLU A 177 -11.06 -4.18 19.20
CA GLU A 177 -12.38 -4.67 19.61
C GLU A 177 -13.53 -4.09 18.76
N GLU A 178 -13.28 -3.03 17.99
CA GLU A 178 -14.29 -2.42 17.11
C GLU A 178 -14.36 -3.08 15.72
N ILE A 179 -13.52 -4.07 15.40
CA ILE A 179 -13.50 -4.70 14.06
C ILE A 179 -14.84 -5.35 13.68
N PRO A 180 -15.56 -6.08 14.56
CA PRO A 180 -16.87 -6.59 14.21
C PRO A 180 -17.86 -5.47 13.85
N LEU A 181 -17.92 -4.40 14.63
CA LEU A 181 -18.77 -3.24 14.34
C LEU A 181 -18.36 -2.52 13.05
N LEU A 182 -17.04 -2.46 12.73
CA LEU A 182 -16.56 -1.96 11.45
C LEU A 182 -17.15 -2.73 10.28
N LEU A 183 -17.18 -4.07 10.35
CA LEU A 183 -17.73 -4.93 9.30
C LEU A 183 -19.24 -4.71 9.15
N GLU A 184 -19.97 -4.58 10.25
CA GLU A 184 -21.41 -4.25 10.23
C GLU A 184 -21.66 -2.87 9.59
N ASN A 185 -20.84 -1.86 9.94
CA ASN A 185 -20.92 -0.53 9.34
C ASN A 185 -20.61 -0.58 7.84
N ALA A 186 -19.56 -1.30 7.42
CA ALA A 186 -19.21 -1.49 6.01
C ALA A 186 -20.37 -2.13 5.23
N HIS A 187 -20.95 -3.20 5.75
CA HIS A 187 -22.10 -3.85 5.15
C HIS A 187 -23.29 -2.90 5.01
N ARG A 188 -23.60 -2.11 6.05
CA ARG A 188 -24.71 -1.14 6.08
C ARG A 188 -24.57 -0.06 5.01
N VAL A 189 -23.34 0.40 4.74
CA VAL A 189 -23.08 1.40 3.69
C VAL A 189 -22.82 0.81 2.32
N GLY A 190 -22.93 -0.51 2.17
CA GLY A 190 -22.83 -1.25 0.90
C GLY A 190 -21.39 -1.56 0.45
N ILE A 191 -20.42 -1.50 1.36
CA ILE A 191 -19.02 -1.84 1.07
C ILE A 191 -18.79 -3.34 1.29
N ALA A 192 -18.31 -3.99 0.23
CA ALA A 192 -17.99 -5.42 0.23
C ALA A 192 -16.48 -5.73 0.29
N ASP A 193 -15.62 -4.73 0.47
CA ASP A 193 -14.16 -4.92 0.46
C ASP A 193 -13.52 -4.16 1.64
N VAL A 194 -12.98 -4.89 2.60
CA VAL A 194 -12.33 -4.34 3.80
C VAL A 194 -10.92 -4.90 3.91
N LEU A 195 -9.94 -4.01 4.08
CA LEU A 195 -8.54 -4.32 4.27
C LEU A 195 -8.09 -3.90 5.67
N LEU A 196 -7.75 -4.86 6.52
CA LEU A 196 -7.14 -4.63 7.81
C LEU A 196 -5.62 -4.62 7.67
N ILE A 197 -4.97 -3.52 8.01
CA ILE A 197 -3.53 -3.34 7.90
C ILE A 197 -2.88 -3.13 9.26
N ASN A 198 -1.62 -3.51 9.38
CA ASN A 198 -0.80 -3.26 10.56
C ASN A 198 -0.09 -1.90 10.51
N LEU A 199 0.26 -1.41 11.69
CA LEU A 199 1.16 -0.26 11.84
C LEU A 199 2.61 -0.71 11.56
N ILE A 200 3.10 -0.37 10.39
CA ILE A 200 4.40 -0.85 9.88
C ILE A 200 5.55 0.11 10.17
N HIS A 201 5.37 1.39 9.88
CA HIS A 201 6.41 2.40 10.09
C HIS A 201 6.20 3.07 11.44
N VAL A 202 7.00 2.67 12.41
CA VAL A 202 6.91 3.09 13.81
C VAL A 202 8.02 4.09 14.10
N THR A 203 7.66 5.26 14.59
CA THR A 203 8.63 6.35 14.89
C THR A 203 8.56 6.83 16.34
N THR A 204 7.49 6.47 17.06
CA THR A 204 7.30 6.87 18.46
C THR A 204 7.05 5.66 19.37
N PRO A 205 7.38 5.76 20.70
CA PRO A 205 7.07 4.69 21.64
C PRO A 205 5.59 4.33 21.73
N TRP A 206 4.68 5.31 21.61
CA TRP A 206 3.24 5.05 21.59
C TRP A 206 2.86 4.17 20.38
N GLN A 207 3.36 4.48 19.20
CA GLN A 207 3.12 3.67 18.00
C GLN A 207 3.65 2.24 18.19
N ASP A 208 4.81 2.08 18.82
CA ASP A 208 5.39 0.76 19.09
C ASP A 208 4.52 -0.07 20.04
N GLN A 209 3.93 0.55 21.05
CA GLN A 209 2.99 -0.09 21.98
C GLN A 209 1.65 -0.45 21.33
N GLN A 210 1.24 0.27 20.30
CA GLN A 210 -0.03 0.04 19.60
C GLN A 210 -0.01 -1.07 18.56
N LYS A 211 1.15 -1.59 18.19
CA LYS A 211 1.26 -2.72 17.24
C LYS A 211 0.57 -3.97 17.80
N LEU A 212 -0.06 -4.75 16.92
CA LEU A 212 -0.68 -6.04 17.27
C LEU A 212 0.27 -7.22 17.21
N PHE A 213 1.50 -7.02 16.79
CA PHE A 213 2.49 -8.08 16.68
C PHE A 213 3.75 -7.73 17.47
N HIS A 214 4.37 -8.73 18.03
CA HIS A 214 5.69 -8.66 18.64
C HIS A 214 6.68 -9.51 17.82
N CYS A 215 7.94 -9.07 17.71
CA CYS A 215 8.92 -9.71 16.83
C CYS A 215 9.25 -11.15 17.25
N GLU A 216 9.08 -11.50 18.53
CA GLU A 216 9.46 -12.80 19.09
C GLU A 216 8.28 -13.57 19.72
N GLN A 217 7.07 -13.01 19.71
CA GLN A 217 5.92 -13.61 20.35
C GLN A 217 4.79 -13.84 19.35
N HIS A 218 4.11 -14.98 19.49
CA HIS A 218 2.87 -15.25 18.79
C HIS A 218 1.72 -14.78 19.66
N GLU A 219 0.96 -13.81 19.19
CA GLU A 219 -0.32 -13.46 19.80
C GLU A 219 -1.43 -14.11 18.97
N ASP A 220 -2.24 -14.92 19.61
CA ASP A 220 -3.52 -15.35 19.03
C ASP A 220 -4.55 -14.26 19.35
N VAL A 221 -5.05 -13.63 18.31
CA VAL A 221 -6.01 -12.54 18.42
C VAL A 221 -7.38 -13.08 18.01
N ALA A 222 -8.11 -13.65 18.98
CA ALA A 222 -9.40 -14.32 18.77
C ALA A 222 -10.40 -13.46 17.99
N ILE A 223 -10.43 -12.14 18.26
CA ILE A 223 -11.33 -11.21 17.55
C ILE A 223 -11.11 -11.19 16.02
N LEU A 224 -9.91 -11.49 15.54
CA LEU A 224 -9.65 -11.57 14.09
C LEU A 224 -10.26 -12.82 13.46
N GLN A 225 -10.36 -13.93 14.21
CA GLN A 225 -11.05 -15.14 13.77
C GLN A 225 -12.56 -14.91 13.75
N GLU A 226 -13.11 -14.24 14.77
CA GLU A 226 -14.50 -13.80 14.79
C GLU A 226 -14.83 -12.88 13.62
N ALA A 227 -13.93 -11.96 13.29
CA ALA A 227 -14.06 -11.04 12.16
C ALA A 227 -14.08 -11.80 10.82
N ASP A 228 -13.25 -12.83 10.63
CA ASP A 228 -13.26 -13.66 9.42
C ASP A 228 -14.64 -14.33 9.23
N VAL A 229 -15.21 -14.94 10.29
CA VAL A 229 -16.52 -15.57 10.27
C VAL A 229 -17.65 -14.56 10.02
N LEU A 230 -17.58 -13.40 10.66
CA LEU A 230 -18.58 -12.35 10.48
C LEU A 230 -18.54 -11.78 9.06
N ALA A 231 -17.35 -11.56 8.50
CA ALA A 231 -17.17 -11.06 7.14
C ALA A 231 -17.77 -12.01 6.10
N GLU A 232 -17.54 -13.32 6.26
CA GLU A 232 -18.16 -14.34 5.39
C GLU A 232 -19.69 -14.26 5.46
N ARG A 233 -20.27 -14.19 6.66
CA ARG A 233 -21.71 -14.06 6.88
C ARG A 233 -22.31 -12.81 6.24
N LEU A 234 -21.57 -11.68 6.28
CA LEU A 234 -21.99 -10.39 5.72
C LEU A 234 -21.70 -10.28 4.21
N GLY A 235 -21.03 -11.25 3.59
CA GLY A 235 -20.61 -11.19 2.19
C GLY A 235 -19.51 -10.16 1.94
N ILE A 236 -18.67 -9.85 2.95
CA ILE A 236 -17.54 -8.93 2.87
C ILE A 236 -16.28 -9.71 2.53
N ARG A 237 -15.55 -9.28 1.52
CA ARG A 237 -14.19 -9.74 1.24
C ARG A 237 -13.24 -9.08 2.24
N LEU A 238 -12.97 -9.78 3.34
CA LEU A 238 -12.02 -9.33 4.34
C LEU A 238 -10.61 -9.80 3.95
N ARG A 239 -9.72 -8.84 3.78
CA ARG A 239 -8.28 -9.07 3.63
C ARG A 239 -7.59 -8.51 4.86
N ARG A 240 -6.74 -9.28 5.49
CA ARG A 240 -6.04 -8.81 6.69
C ARG A 240 -4.56 -9.15 6.68
N ALA A 241 -3.77 -8.25 7.23
CA ALA A 241 -2.38 -8.50 7.53
C ALA A 241 -2.24 -9.58 8.61
N ALA A 242 -1.19 -10.38 8.53
CA ALA A 242 -0.86 -11.33 9.57
C ALA A 242 -0.39 -10.57 10.83
N VAL A 243 -0.72 -11.10 12.00
CA VAL A 243 -0.22 -10.57 13.28
C VAL A 243 0.88 -11.46 13.88
N THR A 244 1.12 -12.61 13.28
CA THR A 244 2.21 -13.51 13.62
C THR A 244 3.38 -13.28 12.68
N PRO A 245 4.53 -12.80 13.17
CA PRO A 245 5.70 -12.56 12.34
C PRO A 245 6.25 -13.83 11.70
N GLN A 246 6.41 -13.80 10.39
CA GLN A 246 7.08 -14.84 9.61
C GLN A 246 7.92 -14.19 8.50
N PRO A 247 9.23 -14.47 8.41
CA PRO A 247 10.06 -13.89 7.35
C PRO A 247 9.49 -14.17 5.97
N THR A 248 9.27 -13.11 5.18
CA THR A 248 8.78 -13.22 3.80
C THR A 248 9.90 -13.07 2.78
N ALA A 249 9.78 -13.78 1.66
CA ALA A 249 10.75 -13.68 0.58
C ALA A 249 10.71 -12.29 -0.08
N VAL A 250 9.52 -11.78 -0.35
CA VAL A 250 9.28 -10.44 -0.91
C VAL A 250 8.18 -9.80 -0.09
N CYS A 251 8.38 -8.57 0.38
CA CYS A 251 7.38 -7.83 1.13
C CYS A 251 6.20 -7.40 0.22
N ALA A 252 5.09 -6.99 0.84
CA ALA A 252 3.88 -6.58 0.11
C ALA A 252 4.08 -5.37 -0.82
N GLU A 253 5.11 -4.53 -0.59
CA GLU A 253 5.45 -3.42 -1.50
C GLU A 253 6.00 -3.90 -2.84
N ASN A 254 6.44 -5.14 -2.93
CA ASN A 254 6.93 -5.82 -4.14
C ASN A 254 7.87 -4.97 -5.01
N PRO A 255 9.07 -4.65 -4.54
CA PRO A 255 10.02 -3.78 -5.27
C PRO A 255 10.55 -4.39 -6.58
N LEU A 256 10.15 -5.60 -6.92
CA LEU A 256 10.46 -6.22 -8.21
C LEU A 256 9.57 -5.67 -9.33
N ASP A 257 8.31 -5.38 -9.03
CA ASP A 257 7.28 -5.02 -10.00
C ASP A 257 6.63 -3.66 -9.70
N ASN A 258 6.95 -3.04 -8.54
CA ASN A 258 6.42 -1.76 -8.10
C ASN A 258 7.56 -0.77 -7.83
N LEU A 259 7.21 0.52 -7.83
CA LEU A 259 8.08 1.60 -7.35
C LEU A 259 7.26 2.76 -6.79
N TYR A 260 7.94 3.61 -6.05
CA TYR A 260 7.41 4.86 -5.50
C TYR A 260 8.15 6.06 -6.11
N ILE A 261 7.40 7.09 -6.45
CA ILE A 261 7.91 8.39 -6.91
C ILE A 261 7.46 9.44 -5.91
N SER A 262 8.41 10.11 -5.26
CA SER A 262 8.12 11.18 -4.31
C SER A 262 7.60 12.44 -5.01
N VAL A 263 7.05 13.36 -4.21
CA VAL A 263 6.59 14.67 -4.68
C VAL A 263 7.68 15.47 -5.43
N SER A 264 8.95 15.23 -5.11
CA SER A 264 10.11 15.86 -5.75
C SER A 264 10.72 15.04 -6.90
N GLY A 265 10.12 13.90 -7.26
CA GLY A 265 10.58 13.06 -8.37
C GLY A 265 11.62 12.00 -7.99
N GLU A 266 11.95 11.84 -6.71
CA GLU A 266 12.86 10.78 -6.27
C GLU A 266 12.24 9.41 -6.46
N VAL A 267 12.95 8.50 -7.14
CA VAL A 267 12.51 7.11 -7.35
C VAL A 267 13.04 6.24 -6.24
N SER A 268 12.13 5.60 -5.52
CA SER A 268 12.41 4.70 -4.39
C SER A 268 11.71 3.33 -4.58
N PRO A 269 12.19 2.26 -3.94
CA PRO A 269 11.55 0.95 -4.03
C PRO A 269 10.19 0.90 -3.35
N CYS A 270 9.95 1.77 -2.36
CA CYS A 270 8.67 1.90 -1.66
C CYS A 270 8.61 3.22 -0.87
N VAL A 271 7.39 3.62 -0.51
CA VAL A 271 7.12 4.84 0.27
C VAL A 271 7.84 4.87 1.63
N TYR A 272 8.03 3.72 2.29
CA TYR A 272 8.64 3.63 3.63
C TYR A 272 10.16 3.93 3.66
N LEU A 273 10.82 3.92 2.51
CA LEU A 273 12.24 4.20 2.39
C LEU A 273 12.55 5.61 1.90
N CYS A 274 11.49 6.40 1.60
CA CYS A 274 11.63 7.78 1.14
C CYS A 274 10.59 8.71 1.80
N PRO A 275 10.59 8.86 3.14
CA PRO A 275 9.70 9.81 3.78
C PRO A 275 10.08 11.26 3.42
N PRO A 276 9.12 12.21 3.39
CA PRO A 276 9.38 13.63 3.12
C PRO A 276 9.93 14.34 4.37
N ALA A 277 11.01 13.81 4.90
CA ALA A 277 11.75 14.32 6.05
C ALA A 277 13.24 14.36 5.70
N ARG A 278 14.08 14.99 6.53
CA ARG A 278 15.54 14.98 6.31
C ARG A 278 16.09 13.57 6.45
N SER A 279 17.18 13.30 5.71
CA SER A 279 18.00 12.12 5.88
C SER A 279 19.19 12.47 6.76
N PRO A 280 19.59 11.62 7.71
CA PRO A 280 18.96 10.35 8.05
C PRO A 280 17.65 10.52 8.84
N PHE A 281 16.80 9.52 8.78
CA PHE A 281 15.60 9.44 9.59
C PHE A 281 15.63 8.19 10.47
N HIS A 282 14.66 8.05 11.40
CA HIS A 282 14.65 6.91 12.28
C HIS A 282 13.34 6.13 12.22
N ARG A 283 13.41 4.84 12.60
CA ARG A 283 12.26 4.00 12.90
C ARG A 283 12.55 3.10 14.08
N ILE A 284 11.49 2.66 14.75
CA ILE A 284 11.58 1.64 15.80
C ILE A 284 11.24 0.29 15.15
N PHE A 285 12.14 -0.68 15.32
CA PHE A 285 11.96 -2.05 14.87
C PHE A 285 12.25 -2.98 16.03
N CYS A 286 11.28 -3.84 16.37
CA CYS A 286 11.39 -4.75 17.52
C CYS A 286 11.83 -4.06 18.82
N GLY A 287 11.23 -2.89 19.13
CA GLY A 287 11.54 -2.11 20.32
C GLY A 287 12.84 -1.31 20.25
N THR A 288 13.65 -1.47 19.20
CA THR A 288 14.95 -0.79 19.04
C THR A 288 14.87 0.31 17.99
N ARG A 289 15.42 1.49 18.32
CA ARG A 289 15.53 2.61 17.39
C ARG A 289 16.68 2.40 16.42
N HIS A 290 16.39 2.49 15.13
CA HIS A 290 17.36 2.39 14.04
C HIS A 290 17.37 3.68 13.24
N THR A 291 18.57 4.08 12.80
CA THR A 291 18.77 5.22 11.90
C THR A 291 18.95 4.71 10.48
N LEU A 292 18.29 5.36 9.54
CA LEU A 292 18.30 4.97 8.13
C LEU A 292 18.51 6.18 7.24
N GLU A 293 19.25 5.95 6.14
CA GLU A 293 19.27 6.89 5.03
C GLU A 293 18.08 6.64 4.10
N LYS A 294 17.60 7.72 3.44
CA LYS A 294 16.64 7.55 2.35
C LYS A 294 17.25 6.67 1.26
N GLN A 295 16.45 5.74 0.77
CA GLN A 295 16.85 4.87 -0.33
C GLN A 295 16.22 5.36 -1.62
N THR A 296 16.97 6.13 -2.39
CA THR A 296 16.56 6.65 -3.70
C THR A 296 17.59 6.31 -4.77
N PHE A 297 17.13 6.13 -6.00
CA PHE A 297 17.97 5.68 -7.12
C PHE A 297 18.07 6.74 -8.24
N GLY A 298 17.64 7.94 -7.97
CA GLY A 298 17.71 9.09 -8.88
C GLY A 298 16.40 9.84 -8.92
N ASN A 299 16.41 10.98 -9.62
CA ASN A 299 15.25 11.84 -9.81
C ASN A 299 14.73 11.69 -11.24
N ILE A 300 13.45 11.27 -11.38
CA ILE A 300 12.83 11.00 -12.68
C ILE A 300 12.57 12.27 -13.51
N PHE A 301 12.58 13.44 -12.87
CA PHE A 301 12.44 14.73 -13.55
C PHE A 301 13.77 15.23 -14.11
N GLU A 302 14.90 14.68 -13.66
CA GLU A 302 16.25 15.08 -14.08
C GLU A 302 16.94 14.02 -14.93
N THR A 303 16.60 12.74 -14.69
CA THR A 303 17.26 11.59 -15.32
C THR A 303 16.23 10.70 -16.00
N PRO A 304 16.43 10.26 -17.25
CA PRO A 304 15.55 9.33 -17.93
C PRO A 304 15.29 8.05 -17.11
N PHE A 305 14.05 7.63 -17.00
CA PHE A 305 13.65 6.49 -16.16
C PHE A 305 14.43 5.22 -16.46
N GLU A 306 14.72 4.92 -17.73
CA GLU A 306 15.50 3.74 -18.13
C GLU A 306 16.92 3.75 -17.56
N GLN A 307 17.52 4.93 -17.37
CA GLN A 307 18.84 5.06 -16.75
C GLN A 307 18.73 4.80 -15.24
N ILE A 308 17.71 5.37 -14.58
CA ILE A 308 17.44 5.11 -13.15
C ILE A 308 17.20 3.62 -12.94
N TRP A 309 16.33 3.00 -13.74
CA TRP A 309 15.97 1.59 -13.60
C TRP A 309 17.16 0.64 -13.82
N LYS A 310 18.12 1.03 -14.66
CA LYS A 310 19.34 0.27 -14.98
C LYS A 310 20.54 0.63 -14.10
N ARG A 311 20.40 1.49 -13.11
CA ARG A 311 21.50 1.79 -12.19
C ARG A 311 21.98 0.53 -11.49
N PRO A 312 23.32 0.32 -11.36
CA PRO A 312 23.87 -0.88 -10.74
C PRO A 312 23.37 -1.12 -9.32
N ASP A 313 23.27 -0.06 -8.52
CA ASP A 313 22.77 -0.09 -7.13
C ASP A 313 21.27 -0.48 -7.07
N TYR A 314 20.43 0.01 -8.01
CA TYR A 314 19.03 -0.36 -8.06
C TYR A 314 18.83 -1.80 -8.59
N ILE A 315 19.63 -2.24 -9.54
CA ILE A 315 19.66 -3.63 -10.00
C ILE A 315 20.03 -4.54 -8.83
N GLU A 316 21.06 -4.19 -8.05
CA GLU A 316 21.50 -4.97 -6.89
C GLU A 316 20.40 -5.06 -5.83
N PHE A 317 19.73 -3.93 -5.53
CA PHE A 317 18.60 -3.92 -4.60
C PHE A 317 17.50 -4.90 -5.02
N ARG A 318 17.09 -4.89 -6.28
CA ARG A 318 16.08 -5.82 -6.81
C ARG A 318 16.60 -7.26 -6.88
N ARG A 319 17.89 -7.47 -7.18
CA ARG A 319 18.52 -8.78 -7.21
C ARG A 319 18.40 -9.50 -5.87
N CYS A 320 18.62 -8.80 -4.76
CA CYS A 320 18.41 -9.36 -3.42
C CYS A 320 17.00 -9.94 -3.24
N PHE A 321 15.96 -9.24 -3.69
CA PHE A 321 14.58 -9.74 -3.62
C PHE A 321 14.32 -10.90 -4.59
N ALA A 322 14.87 -10.84 -5.80
CA ALA A 322 14.75 -11.92 -6.78
C ALA A 322 15.41 -13.22 -6.28
N GLU A 323 16.57 -13.12 -5.64
CA GLU A 323 17.25 -14.26 -5.01
C GLU A 323 16.44 -14.86 -3.87
N ARG A 324 15.87 -14.01 -3.01
CA ARG A 324 14.99 -14.45 -1.92
C ARG A 324 13.72 -15.14 -2.45
N LYS A 325 13.11 -14.60 -3.50
CA LYS A 325 11.93 -15.18 -4.15
C LYS A 325 12.21 -16.58 -4.71
N ASN A 326 13.43 -16.79 -5.22
CA ASN A 326 13.85 -18.05 -5.87
C ASN A 326 14.52 -19.05 -4.89
N ALA A 327 14.83 -18.66 -3.66
CA ALA A 327 15.53 -19.51 -2.70
C ALA A 327 14.79 -20.82 -2.37
N PRO A 328 13.46 -20.84 -2.14
CA PRO A 328 12.72 -22.09 -1.91
C PRO A 328 12.78 -23.05 -3.10
N LEU A 329 12.80 -22.53 -4.33
CA LEU A 329 12.84 -23.32 -5.56
C LEU A 329 14.20 -24.00 -5.75
N ARG A 330 15.30 -23.34 -5.36
CA ARG A 330 16.66 -23.93 -5.45
C ARG A 330 16.85 -25.10 -4.51
N GLN A 331 16.17 -25.12 -3.36
CA GLN A 331 16.26 -26.24 -2.40
C GLN A 331 15.43 -27.45 -2.83
N SER A 332 14.41 -27.29 -3.67
CA SER A 332 13.60 -28.38 -4.20
C SER A 332 14.24 -29.09 -5.41
N ASN A 333 15.22 -28.48 -6.07
CA ASN A 333 15.86 -29.01 -7.27
C ASN A 333 17.11 -29.87 -7.00
N ILE A 334 17.42 -30.20 -5.75
CA ILE A 334 18.43 -31.21 -5.44
C ILE A 334 17.77 -32.59 -5.60
N ILE A 335 17.82 -33.13 -6.82
CA ILE A 335 17.49 -34.52 -7.09
C ILE A 335 18.63 -35.37 -6.48
N PRO A 336 18.37 -36.26 -5.52
CA PRO A 336 19.39 -37.15 -5.00
C PRO A 336 19.80 -38.12 -6.12
N LEU A 337 21.05 -38.08 -6.53
CA LEU A 337 21.61 -38.98 -7.52
C LEU A 337 21.90 -40.41 -7.03
N SER A 338 21.38 -40.80 -5.85
CA SER A 338 21.56 -42.15 -5.34
C SER A 338 20.24 -42.78 -4.84
N PHE A 339 19.94 -43.94 -5.37
CA PHE A 339 18.78 -44.79 -5.06
C PHE A 339 18.86 -45.50 -3.70
N THR A 340 19.91 -45.26 -2.90
CA THR A 340 20.20 -46.01 -1.67
C THR A 340 19.90 -45.26 -0.36
N ASP A 341 19.49 -43.99 -0.42
CA ASP A 341 19.28 -43.15 0.79
C ASP A 341 17.80 -43.03 1.24
N SER A 342 16.94 -43.93 0.85
CA SER A 342 15.47 -43.79 1.03
C SER A 342 14.92 -44.26 2.39
N LEU A 343 15.75 -44.60 3.39
CA LEU A 343 15.26 -45.20 4.66
C LEU A 343 15.67 -44.48 5.95
N GLN A 344 16.23 -43.27 5.89
CA GLN A 344 16.40 -42.48 7.12
C GLN A 344 15.30 -41.42 7.24
N PRO A 345 14.62 -41.30 8.39
CA PRO A 345 13.65 -40.23 8.62
C PRO A 345 14.41 -38.90 8.58
N ARG A 346 14.23 -38.15 7.47
CA ARG A 346 14.76 -36.78 7.36
C ARG A 346 14.15 -35.93 8.46
N ASN A 347 14.97 -35.50 9.38
CA ASN A 347 14.62 -34.50 10.39
C ASN A 347 14.21 -33.21 9.66
N ARG A 348 12.89 -32.98 9.52
CA ARG A 348 12.27 -31.80 8.86
C ARG A 348 12.28 -30.58 9.77
N SER A 349 13.42 -30.23 10.35
CA SER A 349 13.48 -29.18 11.39
C SER A 349 14.34 -27.95 11.02
N SER A 350 14.45 -27.59 9.74
CA SER A 350 14.88 -26.22 9.40
C SER A 350 14.04 -25.68 8.26
N ALA A 351 13.20 -24.70 8.58
CA ALA A 351 12.60 -23.86 7.53
C ALA A 351 13.73 -23.30 6.64
N PRO A 352 13.54 -23.21 5.31
CA PRO A 352 14.56 -22.69 4.42
C PRO A 352 15.00 -21.31 4.86
N THR A 353 16.29 -21.15 5.17
CA THR A 353 16.86 -19.85 5.54
C THR A 353 16.88 -18.96 4.30
N LEU A 354 16.03 -17.93 4.31
CA LEU A 354 16.00 -16.93 3.24
C LEU A 354 17.30 -16.12 3.27
N PRO A 355 17.88 -15.75 2.11
CA PRO A 355 18.98 -14.79 2.04
C PRO A 355 18.62 -13.48 2.75
N SER A 356 19.59 -12.74 3.24
CA SER A 356 19.35 -11.45 3.89
C SER A 356 18.67 -10.46 2.92
N PRO A 357 17.66 -9.69 3.35
CA PRO A 357 17.12 -8.62 2.52
C PRO A 357 18.14 -7.48 2.38
N PRO A 358 17.90 -6.52 1.46
CA PRO A 358 18.70 -5.31 1.38
C PRO A 358 18.81 -4.64 2.76
N GLU A 359 19.95 -3.99 3.00
CA GLU A 359 20.27 -3.41 4.31
C GLU A 359 19.12 -2.56 4.90
N PRO A 360 18.53 -1.56 4.19
CA PRO A 360 17.47 -0.73 4.74
C PRO A 360 16.17 -1.50 5.01
N CYS A 361 16.00 -2.71 4.46
CA CYS A 361 14.84 -3.57 4.69
C CYS A 361 15.00 -4.51 5.89
N ARG A 362 16.23 -4.69 6.44
CA ARG A 362 16.49 -5.60 7.56
C ARG A 362 15.75 -5.21 8.84
N THR A 363 15.45 -3.92 8.99
CA THR A 363 14.69 -3.38 10.13
C THR A 363 13.28 -2.95 9.74
N CYS A 364 12.67 -3.56 8.71
CA CYS A 364 11.31 -3.27 8.26
C CYS A 364 10.35 -4.40 8.66
N HIS A 365 9.27 -4.06 9.39
CA HIS A 365 8.27 -5.04 9.83
C HIS A 365 7.60 -5.78 8.65
N LYS A 366 7.46 -5.16 7.47
CA LYS A 366 6.94 -5.87 6.28
C LYS A 366 7.80 -7.06 5.85
N MET A 367 9.08 -7.12 6.23
CA MET A 367 9.93 -8.29 5.99
C MET A 367 9.63 -9.47 6.92
N LEU A 368 8.84 -9.22 7.96
CA LEU A 368 8.27 -10.22 8.86
C LEU A 368 6.88 -10.71 8.39
N GLY A 369 6.39 -10.28 7.23
CA GLY A 369 5.10 -10.72 6.69
C GLY A 369 3.86 -10.17 7.41
N VAL A 370 4.05 -9.19 8.31
CA VAL A 370 3.00 -8.55 9.11
C VAL A 370 2.55 -7.24 8.53
#